data_21552e2c135cfcf4d7331fc78b9be9f8
#
_entry.id   21552e2c135cfcf4d7331fc78b9be9f8
#
_cell.length_a   1.000
_cell.length_b   1.000
_cell.length_c   1.000
_cell.angle_alpha   90.00
_cell.angle_beta   90.00
_cell.angle_gamma   90.00
#
_symmetry.space_group_name_H-M   'P 1'
#
loop_
_entity.id
_entity.type
_entity.pdbx_description
1 polymer ?
#
loop_
_entity_poly.entity_id
_entity_poly.type
_entity_poly.pdbx_seq_one_letter_code
_entity_poly.pdbx_strand_id
1 'polypeptide(L)'
;MQCFAQALDLVDDPELIRVYEEHHRAVWPKVVAALRAAGIVRMRIFRQGPRLFMYCEGPDGFDPARDYQQYALDPECRKWDELMRRFQRPVPGAPAGAWWAPMDLVFDLESCPGARTEGASG
;
A
#
# COMPACT_ATOMS: atom_id res chain seq x y z
N MET A 1 -8.33 -9.65 -11.74
CA MET A 1 -7.80 -8.53 -10.92
C MET A 1 -7.49 -9.07 -9.53
N GLN A 2 -6.30 -8.78 -9.06
CA GLN A 2 -5.85 -9.30 -7.77
C GLN A 2 -5.67 -8.13 -6.80
N CYS A 3 -5.93 -8.35 -5.52
CA CYS A 3 -5.71 -7.32 -4.51
C CYS A 3 -4.69 -7.79 -3.47
N PHE A 4 -4.08 -6.83 -2.81
CA PHE A 4 -3.18 -7.11 -1.70
C PHE A 4 -3.18 -5.92 -0.74
N ALA A 5 -2.76 -6.16 0.49
CA ALA A 5 -2.74 -5.15 1.53
C ALA A 5 -1.42 -5.16 2.29
N GLN A 6 -1.06 -4.01 2.82
CA GLN A 6 0.18 -3.83 3.57
C GLN A 6 -0.05 -2.85 4.71
N ALA A 7 0.73 -2.99 5.77
CA ALA A 7 0.64 -2.11 6.93
C ALA A 7 1.97 -1.43 7.21
N LEU A 8 1.89 -0.21 7.72
CA LEU A 8 3.06 0.58 8.08
C LEU A 8 2.64 1.53 9.20
N ASP A 9 3.56 1.87 10.09
CA ASP A 9 3.28 2.88 11.10
C ASP A 9 3.93 4.21 10.73
N LEU A 10 3.37 5.29 11.24
CA LEU A 10 4.00 6.60 11.22
C LEU A 10 4.64 6.84 12.59
N VAL A 11 5.64 7.70 12.62
CA VAL A 11 6.14 8.22 13.90
C VAL A 11 4.95 8.90 14.59
N ASP A 12 4.72 8.54 15.85
CA ASP A 12 3.55 9.00 16.60
C ASP A 12 3.73 10.43 17.06
N ASP A 13 3.62 11.36 16.13
CA ASP A 13 3.79 12.80 16.37
C ASP A 13 2.76 13.52 15.49
N PRO A 14 1.82 14.28 16.09
CA PRO A 14 0.74 14.90 15.31
C PRO A 14 1.22 15.80 14.19
N GLU A 15 2.31 16.52 14.38
CA GLU A 15 2.83 17.41 13.36
C GLU A 15 3.43 16.63 12.18
N LEU A 16 4.15 15.56 12.47
CA LEU A 16 4.72 14.72 11.42
C LEU A 16 3.61 14.01 10.64
N ILE A 17 2.56 13.56 11.34
CA ILE A 17 1.41 12.95 10.67
C ILE A 17 0.74 13.95 9.74
N ARG A 18 0.56 15.19 10.19
CA ARG A 18 -0.03 16.24 9.38
C ARG A 18 0.78 16.50 8.12
N VAL A 19 2.11 16.58 8.25
CA VAL A 19 3.00 16.83 7.11
C VAL A 19 2.98 15.65 6.14
N TYR A 20 2.95 14.41 6.67
CA TYR A 20 2.86 13.23 5.84
C TYR A 20 1.58 13.27 4.98
N GLU A 21 0.45 13.64 5.59
CA GLU A 21 -0.80 13.74 4.86
C GLU A 21 -0.77 14.85 3.81
N GLU A 22 -0.10 15.96 4.12
CA GLU A 22 0.07 17.03 3.15
C GLU A 22 0.82 16.56 1.91
N HIS A 23 1.90 15.82 2.09
CA HIS A 23 2.65 15.27 0.96
C HIS A 23 1.76 14.38 0.08
N HIS A 24 0.82 13.66 0.70
CA HIS A 24 -0.05 12.75 -0.03
C HIS A 24 -1.22 13.44 -0.74
N ARG A 25 -1.44 14.71 -0.49
CA ARG A 25 -2.39 15.50 -1.28
C ARG A 25 -1.78 15.96 -2.59
N ALA A 26 -0.47 15.87 -2.72
CA ALA A 26 0.25 16.32 -3.91
C ALA A 26 1.42 15.37 -4.19
N VAL A 27 1.12 14.09 -4.36
CA VAL A 27 2.13 13.07 -4.68
C VAL A 27 2.81 13.45 -5.99
N TRP A 28 4.12 13.31 -6.03
CA TRP A 28 4.90 13.69 -7.21
C TRP A 28 4.40 12.94 -8.44
N PRO A 29 4.18 13.65 -9.56
CA PRO A 29 3.64 13.01 -10.77
C PRO A 29 4.44 11.82 -11.25
N LYS A 30 5.77 11.86 -11.10
CA LYS A 30 6.63 10.76 -11.51
C LYS A 30 6.39 9.49 -10.68
N VAL A 31 6.08 9.67 -9.39
CA VAL A 31 5.76 8.55 -8.50
C VAL A 31 4.43 7.91 -8.93
N VAL A 32 3.43 8.73 -9.19
CA VAL A 32 2.13 8.24 -9.66
C VAL A 32 2.28 7.50 -10.98
N ALA A 33 3.03 8.06 -11.93
CA ALA A 33 3.26 7.43 -13.22
C ALA A 33 3.98 6.08 -13.07
N ALA A 34 4.96 6.02 -12.17
CA ALA A 34 5.72 4.79 -11.94
C ALA A 34 4.86 3.70 -11.30
N LEU A 35 3.96 4.05 -10.39
CA LEU A 35 3.04 3.09 -9.80
C LEU A 35 2.11 2.50 -10.86
N ARG A 36 1.56 3.35 -11.73
CA ARG A 36 0.71 2.88 -12.82
C ARG A 36 1.47 2.02 -13.82
N ALA A 37 2.70 2.40 -14.13
CA ALA A 37 3.54 1.63 -15.02
C ALA A 37 3.89 0.26 -14.45
N ALA A 38 3.97 0.15 -13.12
CA ALA A 38 4.21 -1.15 -12.47
C ALA A 38 2.99 -2.07 -12.52
N GLY A 39 1.81 -1.52 -12.87
CA GLY A 39 0.60 -2.32 -12.98
C GLY A 39 -0.46 -2.02 -11.95
N ILE A 40 -0.21 -1.11 -11.03
CA ILE A 40 -1.19 -0.77 -10.01
C ILE A 40 -2.36 -0.03 -10.65
N VAL A 41 -3.56 -0.56 -10.47
CA VAL A 41 -4.79 0.04 -10.99
C VAL A 41 -5.49 0.86 -9.93
N ARG A 42 -5.37 0.43 -8.68
CA ARG A 42 -5.97 1.13 -7.55
C ARG A 42 -5.07 1.01 -6.34
N MET A 43 -4.87 2.12 -5.65
CA MET A 43 -4.13 2.14 -4.40
C MET A 43 -4.81 3.13 -3.46
N ARG A 44 -5.12 2.68 -2.25
CA ARG A 44 -5.71 3.52 -1.21
C ARG A 44 -4.97 3.30 0.08
N ILE A 45 -4.70 4.39 0.79
CA ILE A 45 -4.05 4.32 2.10
C ILE A 45 -5.02 4.90 3.11
N PHE A 46 -5.29 4.15 4.15
CA PHE A 46 -6.15 4.56 5.26
C PHE A 46 -5.30 4.73 6.51
N ARG A 47 -5.73 5.60 7.40
CA ARG A 47 -4.98 5.88 8.62
C ARG A 47 -5.89 5.78 9.85
N GLN A 48 -5.37 5.11 10.88
CA GLN A 48 -5.98 5.09 12.21
C GLN A 48 -4.88 5.43 13.21
N GLY A 49 -4.92 6.66 13.77
CA GLY A 49 -3.82 7.13 14.61
C GLY A 49 -2.52 7.11 13.81
N PRO A 50 -1.44 6.53 14.36
CA PRO A 50 -0.19 6.42 13.60
C PRO A 50 -0.14 5.21 12.68
N ARG A 51 -1.19 4.39 12.60
CA ARG A 51 -1.17 3.19 11.77
C ARG A 51 -1.76 3.43 10.39
N LEU A 52 -1.05 2.98 9.37
CA LEU A 52 -1.49 3.04 7.98
C LEU A 52 -1.84 1.65 7.47
N PHE A 53 -2.87 1.59 6.65
CA PHE A 53 -3.28 0.40 5.93
C PHE A 53 -3.37 0.78 4.45
N MET A 54 -2.63 0.04 3.60
CA MET A 54 -2.65 0.25 2.16
C MET A 54 -3.38 -0.89 1.48
N TYR A 55 -4.32 -0.55 0.62
CA TYR A 55 -5.05 -1.50 -0.21
C TYR A 55 -4.70 -1.24 -1.67
N CYS A 56 -4.33 -2.29 -2.40
CA CYS A 56 -3.94 -2.17 -3.80
C CYS A 56 -4.62 -3.22 -4.66
N GLU A 57 -4.87 -2.86 -5.91
CA GLU A 57 -5.34 -3.78 -6.95
C GLU A 57 -4.40 -3.73 -8.14
N GLY A 58 -4.12 -4.88 -8.71
CA GLY A 58 -3.30 -5.01 -9.90
C GLY A 58 -3.78 -6.18 -10.75
N PRO A 59 -3.14 -6.41 -11.90
CA PRO A 59 -3.53 -7.54 -12.76
C PRO A 59 -3.23 -8.87 -12.08
N ASP A 60 -3.90 -9.92 -12.51
CA ASP A 60 -3.63 -11.27 -12.03
C ASP A 60 -2.16 -11.60 -12.27
N GLY A 61 -1.53 -12.21 -11.27
CA GLY A 61 -0.11 -12.50 -11.36
C GLY A 61 0.80 -11.35 -10.96
N PHE A 62 0.24 -10.21 -10.55
CA PHE A 62 1.05 -9.11 -10.05
C PHE A 62 1.81 -9.54 -8.80
N ASP A 63 3.11 -9.26 -8.77
CA ASP A 63 3.99 -9.62 -7.67
C ASP A 63 4.78 -8.37 -7.26
N PRO A 64 4.51 -7.80 -6.08
CA PRO A 64 5.21 -6.58 -5.65
C PRO A 64 6.72 -6.71 -5.68
N ALA A 65 7.26 -7.88 -5.31
CA ALA A 65 8.72 -8.07 -5.27
C ALA A 65 9.35 -7.97 -6.67
N ARG A 66 8.60 -8.41 -7.71
CA ARG A 66 9.10 -8.35 -9.08
C ARG A 66 8.69 -7.06 -9.77
N ASP A 67 7.43 -6.66 -9.60
CA ASP A 67 6.87 -5.61 -10.45
C ASP A 67 7.17 -4.20 -9.97
N TYR A 68 7.64 -4.06 -8.73
CA TYR A 68 8.11 -2.78 -8.23
C TYR A 68 9.59 -2.53 -8.52
N GLN A 69 10.28 -3.42 -9.22
CA GLN A 69 11.71 -3.22 -9.50
C GLN A 69 11.97 -1.97 -10.34
N GLN A 70 11.15 -1.72 -11.36
CA GLN A 70 11.29 -0.52 -12.17
C GLN A 70 11.04 0.75 -11.35
N TYR A 71 10.04 0.71 -10.48
CA TYR A 71 9.78 1.81 -9.56
C TYR A 71 11.01 2.10 -8.70
N ALA A 72 11.62 1.06 -8.15
CA ALA A 72 12.76 1.21 -7.25
C ALA A 72 14.01 1.72 -7.96
N LEU A 73 14.11 1.58 -9.28
CA LEU A 73 15.23 2.07 -10.05
C LEU A 73 15.12 3.55 -10.42
N ASP A 74 13.92 4.12 -10.36
CA ASP A 74 13.71 5.52 -10.73
C ASP A 74 14.25 6.44 -9.62
N PRO A 75 15.16 7.38 -9.95
CA PRO A 75 15.74 8.27 -8.94
C PRO A 75 14.72 9.15 -8.22
N GLU A 76 13.68 9.61 -8.93
CA GLU A 76 12.62 10.41 -8.31
C GLU A 76 11.83 9.59 -7.30
N CYS A 77 11.50 8.34 -7.66
CA CYS A 77 10.76 7.47 -6.76
C CYS A 77 11.58 7.14 -5.52
N ARG A 78 12.88 6.94 -5.68
CA ARG A 78 13.76 6.71 -4.52
C ARG A 78 13.80 7.93 -3.60
N LYS A 79 13.83 9.13 -4.17
CA LYS A 79 13.80 10.35 -3.36
C LYS A 79 12.50 10.48 -2.59
N TRP A 80 11.38 10.14 -3.24
CA TRP A 80 10.08 10.13 -2.58
C TRP A 80 10.08 9.15 -1.41
N ASP A 81 10.56 7.93 -1.64
CA ASP A 81 10.59 6.90 -0.59
C ASP A 81 11.47 7.32 0.57
N GLU A 82 12.64 7.92 0.29
CA GLU A 82 13.53 8.43 1.34
C GLU A 82 12.86 9.53 2.15
N LEU A 83 12.16 10.43 1.47
CA LEU A 83 11.42 11.48 2.14
C LEU A 83 10.33 10.90 3.04
N MET A 84 9.57 9.93 2.54
CA MET A 84 8.50 9.30 3.31
C MET A 84 9.03 8.55 4.53
N ARG A 85 10.20 7.92 4.42
CA ARG A 85 10.79 7.19 5.54
C ARG A 85 11.08 8.05 6.76
N ARG A 86 11.19 9.36 6.58
CA ARG A 86 11.36 10.27 7.72
C ARG A 86 10.14 10.28 8.62
N PHE A 87 8.97 9.92 8.09
CA PHE A 87 7.71 9.91 8.82
C PHE A 87 7.29 8.51 9.22
N GLN A 88 7.97 7.49 8.73
CA GLN A 88 7.53 6.09 8.79
C GLN A 88 8.37 5.27 9.75
N ARG A 89 7.77 4.20 10.25
CA ARG A 89 8.48 3.13 10.93
C ARG A 89 7.73 1.81 10.73
N PRO A 90 8.45 0.67 10.73
CA PRO A 90 7.79 -0.63 10.54
C PRO A 90 6.80 -0.90 11.66
N VAL A 91 5.72 -1.64 11.34
CA VAL A 91 4.79 -2.11 12.37
C VAL A 91 5.47 -3.18 13.22
N PRO A 92 5.01 -3.39 14.48
CA PRO A 92 5.50 -4.51 15.28
C PRO A 92 5.28 -5.83 14.54
N GLY A 93 6.30 -6.67 14.52
CA GLY A 93 6.23 -7.95 13.84
C GLY A 93 6.48 -7.92 12.35
N ALA A 94 6.81 -6.76 11.79
CA ALA A 94 7.16 -6.69 10.37
C ALA A 94 8.40 -7.53 10.06
N PRO A 95 8.45 -8.17 8.87
CA PRO A 95 9.66 -8.89 8.47
C PRO A 95 10.87 -7.97 8.46
N ALA A 96 12.04 -8.51 8.76
CA ALA A 96 13.27 -7.72 8.79
C ALA A 96 13.49 -7.03 7.45
N GLY A 97 13.77 -5.74 7.50
CA GLY A 97 14.02 -4.93 6.31
C GLY A 97 12.78 -4.47 5.55
N ALA A 98 11.60 -4.89 5.95
CA ALA A 98 10.36 -4.47 5.30
C ALA A 98 9.84 -3.19 5.95
N TRP A 99 9.54 -2.19 5.12
CA TRP A 99 8.82 -0.99 5.58
C TRP A 99 7.33 -1.27 5.56
N TRP A 100 6.75 -1.48 4.38
CA TRP A 100 5.36 -1.90 4.27
C TRP A 100 5.28 -3.40 4.49
N ALA A 101 4.63 -3.82 5.59
CA ALA A 101 4.53 -5.23 5.93
C ALA A 101 3.36 -5.86 5.18
N PRO A 102 3.59 -6.95 4.41
CA PRO A 102 2.49 -7.62 3.72
C PRO A 102 1.50 -8.19 4.72
N MET A 103 0.22 -8.16 4.35
CA MET A 103 -0.87 -8.68 5.17
C MET A 103 -1.49 -9.88 4.47
N ASP A 104 -1.87 -10.88 5.26
CA ASP A 104 -2.50 -12.08 4.72
C ASP A 104 -3.99 -11.86 4.55
N LEU A 105 -4.53 -12.30 3.41
CA LEU A 105 -5.96 -12.30 3.19
C LEU A 105 -6.59 -13.40 4.02
N VAL A 106 -7.44 -13.07 4.99
CA VAL A 106 -8.05 -14.06 5.88
C VAL A 106 -9.53 -14.29 5.60
N PHE A 107 -10.17 -13.42 4.86
CA PHE A 107 -11.57 -13.57 4.49
C PHE A 107 -11.86 -12.83 3.20
N ASP A 108 -12.54 -13.50 2.28
CA ASP A 108 -12.99 -12.90 1.02
C ASP A 108 -14.43 -13.34 0.80
N LEU A 109 -15.36 -12.40 0.93
CA LEU A 109 -16.77 -12.68 0.79
C LEU A 109 -17.12 -13.28 -0.59
N GLU A 110 -16.44 -12.83 -1.63
CA GLU A 110 -16.68 -13.32 -2.98
C GLU A 110 -16.33 -14.79 -3.16
N SER A 111 -15.42 -15.29 -2.32
CA SER A 111 -15.02 -16.70 -2.35
C SER A 111 -15.90 -17.57 -1.50
N CYS A 112 -16.83 -17.02 -0.72
CA CYS A 112 -17.67 -17.81 0.18
C CYS A 112 -18.79 -18.45 -0.61
N PRO A 113 -18.92 -19.78 -0.60
CA PRO A 113 -19.97 -20.45 -1.40
C PRO A 113 -21.37 -19.99 -1.04
N GLY A 114 -21.64 -19.83 0.26
CA GLY A 114 -22.98 -19.41 0.71
C GLY A 114 -23.34 -17.99 0.30
N ALA A 115 -22.37 -17.13 0.12
CA ALA A 115 -22.63 -15.74 -0.21
C ALA A 115 -23.22 -15.56 -1.59
N ARG A 116 -23.06 -16.57 -2.46
CA ARG A 116 -23.54 -16.45 -3.83
C ARG A 116 -24.83 -17.14 -4.10
N THR A 117 -25.24 -18.00 -3.17
CA THR A 117 -26.37 -18.77 -3.43
C THR A 117 -27.58 -18.04 -3.08
N GLU A 118 -27.63 -17.31 -2.73
CA GLU A 118 -28.67 -16.76 -2.42
C GLU A 118 -28.96 -15.87 -3.14
N GLY A 119 -28.67 -16.20 -3.79
CA GLY A 119 -28.68 -15.64 -4.20
C GLY A 119 -28.49 -14.86 -4.40
N ALA A 120 -28.29 -15.04 -4.48
CA ALA A 120 -27.97 -14.59 -4.12
C ALA A 120 -28.16 -13.96 -3.51
N SER A 121 -28.11 -14.12 -3.27
CA SER A 121 -28.25 -13.79 -2.53
C SER A 121 -28.00 -13.55 -1.89
N GLY A 122 -27.71 -13.49 -1.91
CA GLY A 122 -27.43 -13.31 -1.02
C GLY A 122 -27.14 -13.27 -0.93
#